data_5b22807f1f046ab2ce7cb029d0f1939e
#
_entry.id   5b22807f1f046ab2ce7cb029d0f1939e
#
_cell.length_a   1.000
_cell.length_b   1.000
_cell.length_c   1.000
_cell.angle_alpha   90.00
_cell.angle_beta   90.00
_cell.angle_gamma   90.00
#
_symmetry.space_group_name_H-M   'P 1'
#
loop_
_entity.id
_entity.type
_entity.pdbx_description
1 polymer ?
#
loop_
_entity_poly.entity_id
_entity_poly.type
_entity_poly.pdbx_seq_one_letter_code
_entity_poly.pdbx_strand_id
1 'polypeptide(L)'
;GAMGLDLGIEKAGFEVRLACEVDKFCRQTIELNRPNTALLSDINNYSAQDIRSAACLTKDEGIDLIVGGPPCQAFSTAGNRKGFSDDRGNVFLKYLELSLELNPKYFVIENVRGLLSCPMEHRPHNQRGNDYPDLNEDELKGGALNFVLSRLNKSGYCYSFNLYNSANYGTPQIRERVIIICSRDGDKPPYLPPTHAQNGEFDLPKWRVIRDFISH
;
A
#
# COMPACT_ATOMS: atom_id res chain seq x y z
N GLY A 1 -2.85 3.40 10.76
CA GLY A 1 -4.14 2.80 11.13
C GLY A 1 -4.05 1.80 12.27
N ALA A 2 -5.15 1.09 12.55
CA ALA A 2 -5.23 0.13 13.68
C ALA A 2 -4.79 -1.30 13.31
N MET A 3 -3.80 -1.44 12.43
CA MET A 3 -3.15 -2.71 12.05
C MET A 3 -4.09 -3.75 11.40
N GLY A 4 -5.07 -3.33 10.60
CA GLY A 4 -5.96 -4.27 9.92
C GLY A 4 -5.25 -5.18 8.91
N LEU A 5 -4.24 -4.66 8.20
CA LEU A 5 -3.42 -5.43 7.27
C LEU A 5 -2.54 -6.42 8.02
N ASP A 6 -1.92 -5.99 9.12
CA ASP A 6 -1.04 -6.79 9.97
C ASP A 6 -1.78 -7.98 10.59
N LEU A 7 -3.04 -7.79 11.03
CA LEU A 7 -3.89 -8.88 11.51
C LEU A 7 -4.07 -10.00 10.46
N GLY A 8 -4.20 -9.63 9.18
CA GLY A 8 -4.27 -10.60 8.08
C GLY A 8 -2.96 -11.35 7.89
N ILE A 9 -1.84 -10.65 7.98
CA ILE A 9 -0.49 -11.21 7.81
C ILE A 9 -0.13 -12.15 8.96
N GLU A 10 -0.46 -11.79 10.20
CA GLU A 10 -0.26 -12.68 11.35
C GLU A 10 -1.08 -13.97 11.26
N LYS A 11 -2.32 -13.89 10.75
CA LYS A 11 -3.12 -15.10 10.46
C LYS A 11 -2.50 -15.98 9.39
N ALA A 12 -1.66 -15.43 8.53
CA ALA A 12 -0.87 -16.17 7.54
C ALA A 12 0.47 -16.71 8.09
N GLY A 13 0.76 -16.52 9.38
CA GLY A 13 1.92 -17.06 10.07
C GLY A 13 3.13 -16.13 10.16
N PHE A 14 3.00 -14.86 9.79
CA PHE A 14 4.08 -13.88 9.97
C PHE A 14 4.06 -13.27 11.37
N GLU A 15 5.24 -12.94 11.87
CA GLU A 15 5.41 -12.17 13.09
C GLU A 15 5.63 -10.69 12.76
N VAL A 16 4.80 -9.80 13.29
CA VAL A 16 4.94 -8.36 13.13
C VAL A 16 5.91 -7.82 14.18
N ARG A 17 7.14 -7.54 13.77
CA ARG A 17 8.23 -7.06 14.66
C ARG A 17 8.15 -5.55 14.91
N LEU A 18 7.68 -4.78 13.91
CA LEU A 18 7.67 -3.32 13.96
C LEU A 18 6.47 -2.77 13.19
N ALA A 19 5.85 -1.73 13.73
CA ALA A 19 4.87 -0.90 13.06
C ALA A 19 5.32 0.56 13.02
N CYS A 20 4.90 1.31 12.01
CA CYS A 20 5.12 2.75 11.90
C CYS A 20 3.78 3.44 11.67
N GLU A 21 3.40 4.36 12.56
CA GLU A 21 2.12 5.06 12.54
C GLU A 21 2.26 6.47 13.14
N VAL A 22 1.81 7.49 12.42
CA VAL A 22 1.91 8.89 12.84
C VAL A 22 0.72 9.36 13.65
N ASP A 23 -0.47 8.81 13.39
CA ASP A 23 -1.70 9.23 14.08
C ASP A 23 -1.69 8.80 15.55
N LYS A 24 -1.89 9.76 16.44
CA LYS A 24 -1.84 9.56 17.89
C LYS A 24 -2.85 8.51 18.38
N PHE A 25 -4.08 8.52 17.87
CA PHE A 25 -5.12 7.62 18.34
C PHE A 25 -4.92 6.20 17.79
N CYS A 26 -4.46 6.09 16.55
CA CYS A 26 -4.04 4.81 15.99
C CYS A 26 -2.87 4.21 16.78
N ARG A 27 -1.86 5.02 17.15
CA ARG A 27 -0.75 4.59 18.00
C ARG A 27 -1.22 4.06 19.35
N GLN A 28 -2.09 4.79 20.04
CA GLN A 28 -2.67 4.34 21.31
C GLN A 28 -3.40 3.00 21.17
N THR A 29 -4.12 2.80 20.07
CA THR A 29 -4.78 1.54 19.76
C THR A 29 -3.77 0.41 19.56
N ILE A 30 -2.67 0.68 18.85
CA ILE A 30 -1.59 -0.30 18.63
C ILE A 30 -0.93 -0.65 19.95
N GLU A 31 -0.51 0.32 20.74
CA GLU A 31 0.14 0.14 22.03
C GLU A 31 -0.71 -0.70 22.99
N LEU A 32 -2.03 -0.46 23.01
CA LEU A 32 -2.96 -1.22 23.84
C LEU A 32 -3.10 -2.68 23.39
N ASN A 33 -3.20 -2.92 22.09
CA ASN A 33 -3.48 -4.26 21.55
C ASN A 33 -2.21 -5.05 21.21
N ARG A 34 -1.05 -4.38 21.10
CA ARG A 34 0.22 -4.93 20.63
C ARG A 34 1.40 -4.39 21.45
N PRO A 35 1.41 -4.58 22.78
CA PRO A 35 2.42 -3.96 23.66
C PRO A 35 3.86 -4.41 23.37
N ASN A 36 4.04 -5.53 22.69
CA ASN A 36 5.35 -6.11 22.37
C ASN A 36 5.84 -5.73 20.94
N THR A 37 5.01 -5.09 20.12
CA THR A 37 5.41 -4.65 18.78
C THR A 37 6.11 -3.31 18.88
N ALA A 38 7.33 -3.19 18.34
CA ALA A 38 8.02 -1.90 18.25
C ALA A 38 7.18 -0.91 17.45
N LEU A 39 7.03 0.32 17.95
CA LEU A 39 6.16 1.32 17.33
C LEU A 39 6.92 2.62 17.09
N LEU A 40 7.20 2.90 15.81
CA LEU A 40 7.76 4.15 15.33
C LEU A 40 6.66 5.17 15.00
N SER A 41 7.02 6.45 14.91
CA SER A 41 6.09 7.54 14.62
C SER A 41 6.08 7.90 13.12
N ASP A 42 6.53 9.10 12.77
CA ASP A 42 6.59 9.56 11.38
C ASP A 42 7.76 8.88 10.66
N ILE A 43 7.44 8.14 9.60
CA ILE A 43 8.41 7.41 8.78
C ILE A 43 9.51 8.31 8.21
N ASN A 44 9.24 9.60 8.01
CA ASN A 44 10.23 10.56 7.50
C ASN A 44 11.43 10.75 8.44
N ASN A 45 11.25 10.47 9.73
CA ASN A 45 12.28 10.66 10.75
C ASN A 45 13.26 9.49 10.89
N TYR A 46 13.08 8.41 10.11
CA TYR A 46 13.86 7.19 10.29
C TYR A 46 14.61 6.79 9.02
N SER A 47 15.82 6.28 9.24
CA SER A 47 16.60 5.55 8.23
C SER A 47 16.27 4.06 8.25
N ALA A 48 16.74 3.32 7.25
CA ALA A 48 16.65 1.86 7.23
C ALA A 48 17.37 1.23 8.44
N GLN A 49 18.48 1.83 8.90
CA GLN A 49 19.21 1.36 10.08
C GLN A 49 18.39 1.56 11.37
N ASP A 50 17.69 2.68 11.50
CA ASP A 50 16.81 2.93 12.66
C ASP A 50 15.67 1.90 12.71
N ILE A 51 15.07 1.59 11.56
CA ILE A 51 14.02 0.57 11.43
C ILE A 51 14.55 -0.80 11.84
N ARG A 52 15.72 -1.21 11.33
CA ARG A 52 16.36 -2.49 11.71
C ARG A 52 16.64 -2.56 13.20
N SER A 53 17.18 -1.48 13.77
CA SER A 53 17.50 -1.39 15.19
C SER A 53 16.23 -1.49 16.07
N ALA A 54 15.18 -0.74 15.72
CA ALA A 54 13.90 -0.76 16.42
C ALA A 54 13.20 -2.12 16.34
N ALA A 55 13.33 -2.83 15.21
CA ALA A 55 12.82 -4.19 15.05
C ALA A 55 13.69 -5.27 15.74
N CYS A 56 14.77 -4.87 16.41
CA CYS A 56 15.76 -5.76 17.03
C CYS A 56 16.34 -6.78 16.02
N LEU A 57 16.53 -6.40 14.77
CA LEU A 57 17.13 -7.25 13.74
C LEU A 57 18.66 -7.20 13.82
N THR A 58 19.30 -8.36 13.82
CA THR A 58 20.75 -8.45 13.69
C THR A 58 21.21 -8.01 12.30
N LYS A 59 22.52 -7.76 12.13
CA LYS A 59 23.05 -7.28 10.84
C LYS A 59 22.79 -8.26 9.69
N ASP A 60 22.83 -9.56 9.98
CA ASP A 60 22.72 -10.64 9.00
C ASP A 60 21.27 -11.19 8.89
N GLU A 61 20.37 -10.74 9.75
CA GLU A 61 18.96 -11.17 9.73
C GLU A 61 18.23 -10.52 8.56
N GLY A 62 17.66 -11.34 7.66
CA GLY A 62 16.85 -10.89 6.55
C GLY A 62 15.45 -10.41 6.99
N ILE A 63 14.82 -9.62 6.16
CA ILE A 63 13.42 -9.22 6.31
C ILE A 63 12.60 -10.01 5.29
N ASP A 64 11.65 -10.82 5.78
CA ASP A 64 10.79 -11.59 4.88
C ASP A 64 9.76 -10.72 4.18
N LEU A 65 9.11 -9.81 4.93
CA LEU A 65 7.98 -9.05 4.42
C LEU A 65 7.93 -7.64 5.01
N ILE A 66 7.74 -6.65 4.15
CA ILE A 66 7.32 -5.30 4.51
C ILE A 66 5.95 -5.04 3.89
N VAL A 67 5.00 -4.51 4.68
CA VAL A 67 3.69 -4.12 4.17
C VAL A 67 3.37 -2.69 4.55
N GLY A 68 2.71 -1.97 3.67
CA GLY A 68 2.29 -0.61 3.98
C GLY A 68 1.20 -0.10 3.07
N GLY A 69 0.36 0.76 3.66
CA GLY A 69 -0.61 1.59 2.94
C GLY A 69 -0.25 3.07 3.13
N PRO A 70 0.85 3.56 2.51
CA PRO A 70 1.24 4.95 2.64
C PRO A 70 0.12 5.87 2.14
N PRO A 71 -0.10 7.05 2.77
CA PRO A 71 -1.20 7.93 2.42
C PRO A 71 -1.15 8.34 0.95
N CYS A 72 -2.32 8.25 0.30
CA CYS A 72 -2.51 8.55 -1.11
C CYS A 72 -3.34 9.82 -1.34
N GLN A 73 -3.41 10.71 -0.36
CA GLN A 73 -4.24 11.92 -0.50
C GLN A 73 -3.76 12.84 -1.63
N ALA A 74 -2.48 12.80 -1.95
CA ALA A 74 -1.92 13.45 -3.15
C ALA A 74 -2.54 12.91 -4.45
N PHE A 75 -3.04 11.68 -4.46
CA PHE A 75 -3.59 10.97 -5.61
C PHE A 75 -5.11 10.79 -5.56
N SER A 76 -5.80 11.19 -4.47
CA SER A 76 -7.23 10.99 -4.33
C SER A 76 -8.03 12.09 -5.04
N THR A 77 -9.24 11.74 -5.51
CA THR A 77 -10.18 12.71 -6.09
C THR A 77 -10.69 13.75 -5.09
N ALA A 78 -10.59 13.46 -3.79
CA ALA A 78 -10.97 14.36 -2.70
C ALA A 78 -9.86 15.31 -2.26
N GLY A 79 -8.60 15.04 -2.62
CA GLY A 79 -7.47 15.95 -2.44
C GLY A 79 -7.26 16.85 -3.66
N ASN A 80 -6.47 17.91 -3.52
CA ASN A 80 -6.16 18.85 -4.60
C ASN A 80 -5.28 18.25 -5.72
N ARG A 81 -5.11 16.91 -5.78
CA ARG A 81 -4.35 16.15 -6.79
C ARG A 81 -2.97 16.76 -7.08
N LYS A 82 -2.25 17.18 -6.06
CA LYS A 82 -0.94 17.84 -6.20
C LYS A 82 0.21 16.88 -6.58
N GLY A 83 -0.09 15.58 -6.74
CA GLY A 83 0.92 14.57 -7.06
C GLY A 83 1.96 14.41 -5.94
N PHE A 84 3.19 14.11 -6.31
CA PHE A 84 4.32 13.97 -5.36
C PHE A 84 4.86 15.30 -4.81
N SER A 85 4.35 16.45 -5.24
CA SER A 85 4.73 17.76 -4.70
C SER A 85 4.10 18.12 -3.36
N ASP A 86 3.16 17.29 -2.87
CA ASP A 86 2.57 17.41 -1.53
C ASP A 86 3.42 16.64 -0.51
N ASP A 87 3.57 17.13 0.73
CA ASP A 87 4.30 16.45 1.81
C ASP A 87 3.84 15.01 2.06
N ARG A 88 2.59 14.70 1.73
CA ARG A 88 2.02 13.34 1.81
C ARG A 88 2.41 12.44 0.64
N GLY A 89 2.77 13.01 -0.50
CA GLY A 89 3.43 12.31 -1.59
C GLY A 89 4.84 11.89 -1.20
N ASN A 90 5.52 12.70 -0.40
CA ASN A 90 6.83 12.39 0.14
C ASN A 90 6.81 11.16 1.05
N VAL A 91 5.74 10.96 1.85
CA VAL A 91 5.58 9.75 2.70
C VAL A 91 5.50 8.48 1.87
N PHE A 92 4.79 8.51 0.73
CA PHE A 92 4.75 7.37 -0.19
C PHE A 92 6.13 7.06 -0.77
N LEU A 93 6.85 8.09 -1.24
CA LEU A 93 8.20 7.94 -1.76
C LEU A 93 9.16 7.43 -0.68
N LYS A 94 9.08 7.99 0.53
CA LYS A 94 9.89 7.54 1.66
C LYS A 94 9.64 6.07 2.00
N TYR A 95 8.37 5.64 2.00
CA TYR A 95 8.04 4.22 2.18
C TYR A 95 8.65 3.34 1.10
N LEU A 96 8.55 3.74 -0.17
CA LEU A 96 9.13 2.99 -1.29
C LEU A 96 10.65 2.91 -1.18
N GLU A 97 11.33 4.03 -0.91
CA GLU A 97 12.78 4.10 -0.78
C GLU A 97 13.29 3.25 0.38
N LEU A 98 12.67 3.37 1.57
CA LEU A 98 12.99 2.53 2.71
C LEU A 98 12.74 1.05 2.46
N SER A 99 11.66 0.70 1.76
CA SER A 99 11.39 -0.69 1.40
C SER A 99 12.47 -1.26 0.47
N LEU A 100 12.94 -0.47 -0.48
CA LEU A 100 14.04 -0.88 -1.37
C LEU A 100 15.38 -0.96 -0.63
N GLU A 101 15.69 -0.02 0.26
CA GLU A 101 16.93 0.01 1.04
C GLU A 101 16.98 -1.14 2.06
N LEU A 102 15.87 -1.44 2.73
CA LEU A 102 15.74 -2.56 3.66
C LEU A 102 15.84 -3.92 2.97
N ASN A 103 15.63 -3.95 1.66
CA ASN A 103 15.81 -5.11 0.80
C ASN A 103 15.11 -6.39 1.30
N PRO A 104 13.80 -6.35 1.63
CA PRO A 104 13.05 -7.51 2.08
C PRO A 104 12.90 -8.55 0.96
N LYS A 105 12.58 -9.79 1.34
CA LYS A 105 12.23 -10.82 0.36
C LYS A 105 10.97 -10.46 -0.42
N TYR A 106 9.97 -9.94 0.29
CA TYR A 106 8.75 -9.40 -0.30
C TYR A 106 8.40 -8.04 0.29
N PHE A 107 7.77 -7.17 -0.49
CA PHE A 107 7.04 -6.04 0.07
C PHE A 107 5.75 -5.76 -0.68
N VAL A 108 4.79 -5.19 0.04
CA VAL A 108 3.43 -4.94 -0.44
C VAL A 108 3.07 -3.47 -0.27
N ILE A 109 2.58 -2.86 -1.33
CA ILE A 109 2.04 -1.50 -1.33
C ILE A 109 0.52 -1.60 -1.49
N GLU A 110 -0.23 -1.18 -0.48
CA GLU A 110 -1.68 -0.99 -0.58
C GLU A 110 -2.00 0.46 -0.89
N ASN A 111 -2.93 0.69 -1.83
CA ASN A 111 -3.37 2.03 -2.12
C ASN A 111 -4.80 2.08 -2.66
N VAL A 112 -5.37 3.28 -2.74
CA VAL A 112 -6.72 3.48 -3.29
C VAL A 112 -6.72 3.33 -4.81
N ARG A 113 -7.88 3.00 -5.40
CA ARG A 113 -8.10 2.92 -6.86
C ARG A 113 -7.58 4.14 -7.61
N GLY A 114 -7.59 5.32 -6.98
CA GLY A 114 -7.11 6.58 -7.57
C GLY A 114 -5.67 6.52 -8.07
N LEU A 115 -4.80 5.66 -7.50
CA LEU A 115 -3.42 5.47 -7.97
C LEU A 115 -3.34 5.07 -9.45
N LEU A 116 -4.31 4.29 -9.95
CA LEU A 116 -4.34 3.82 -11.35
C LEU A 116 -4.54 4.96 -12.36
N SER A 117 -5.11 6.08 -11.94
CA SER A 117 -5.46 7.19 -12.84
C SER A 117 -4.84 8.52 -12.44
N CYS A 118 -4.06 8.56 -11.36
CA CYS A 118 -3.41 9.78 -10.90
C CYS A 118 -2.22 10.13 -11.80
N PRO A 119 -2.10 11.39 -12.26
CA PRO A 119 -0.86 11.86 -12.88
C PRO A 119 0.22 12.06 -11.81
N MET A 120 1.49 12.08 -12.22
CA MET A 120 2.60 12.49 -11.38
C MET A 120 2.48 13.97 -10.99
N GLU A 121 2.21 14.82 -11.97
CA GLU A 121 2.00 16.25 -11.82
C GLU A 121 0.58 16.63 -12.21
N HIS A 122 -0.02 17.52 -11.45
CA HIS A 122 -1.38 17.96 -11.73
C HIS A 122 -1.39 19.33 -12.41
N ARG A 123 -1.77 19.37 -13.69
CA ARG A 123 -2.12 20.62 -14.35
C ARG A 123 -3.59 20.95 -14.09
N PRO A 124 -3.91 22.14 -13.54
CA PRO A 124 -5.29 22.57 -13.31
C PRO A 124 -6.14 22.55 -14.58
N HIS A 125 -7.44 22.26 -14.45
CA HIS A 125 -8.33 22.16 -15.62
C HIS A 125 -8.41 23.44 -16.45
N ASN A 126 -8.32 24.61 -15.82
CA ASN A 126 -8.30 25.92 -16.47
C ASN A 126 -7.00 26.22 -17.24
N GLN A 127 -6.01 25.33 -17.15
CA GLN A 127 -4.74 25.39 -17.88
C GLN A 127 -4.63 24.22 -18.89
N ARG A 128 -5.78 23.71 -19.37
CA ARG A 128 -5.86 22.65 -20.37
C ARG A 128 -6.77 23.11 -21.51
N GLY A 129 -6.56 22.58 -22.71
CA GLY A 129 -7.33 22.88 -23.90
C GLY A 129 -6.48 23.47 -25.00
N ASN A 130 -7.10 23.93 -26.08
CA ASN A 130 -6.42 24.34 -27.30
C ASN A 130 -5.47 25.55 -27.16
N ASP A 131 -5.66 26.33 -26.07
CA ASP A 131 -4.83 27.52 -25.78
C ASP A 131 -3.59 27.20 -24.93
N TYR A 132 -3.40 25.93 -24.55
CA TYR A 132 -2.29 25.48 -23.72
C TYR A 132 -1.53 24.34 -24.40
N PRO A 133 -0.24 24.15 -24.05
CA PRO A 133 0.53 23.01 -24.54
C PRO A 133 -0.13 21.69 -24.15
N ASP A 134 0.06 20.65 -24.96
CA ASP A 134 -0.36 19.30 -24.64
C ASP A 134 0.18 18.84 -23.27
N LEU A 135 -0.53 17.93 -22.62
CA LEU A 135 -0.07 17.35 -21.36
C LEU A 135 1.22 16.56 -21.61
N ASN A 136 2.23 16.79 -20.79
CA ASN A 136 3.44 15.96 -20.77
C ASN A 136 3.17 14.59 -20.10
N GLU A 137 4.15 13.68 -20.16
CA GLU A 137 4.01 12.32 -19.64
C GLU A 137 3.65 12.27 -18.13
N ASP A 138 4.20 13.20 -17.34
CA ASP A 138 3.94 13.28 -15.89
C ASP A 138 2.53 13.81 -15.59
N GLU A 139 1.94 14.54 -16.50
CA GLU A 139 0.58 15.08 -16.38
C GLU A 139 -0.49 14.11 -16.92
N LEU A 140 -0.07 13.04 -17.60
CA LEU A 140 -0.99 12.02 -18.11
C LEU A 140 -1.54 11.13 -16.98
N LYS A 141 -2.73 10.59 -17.22
CA LYS A 141 -3.35 9.61 -16.31
C LYS A 141 -2.46 8.38 -16.16
N GLY A 142 -2.26 7.94 -14.92
CA GLY A 142 -1.44 6.77 -14.61
C GLY A 142 0.05 7.09 -14.39
N GLY A 143 0.48 8.33 -14.58
CA GLY A 143 1.87 8.75 -14.38
C GLY A 143 2.43 8.34 -13.00
N ALA A 144 1.64 8.50 -11.93
CA ALA A 144 2.05 8.09 -10.58
C ALA A 144 2.33 6.58 -10.47
N LEU A 145 1.47 5.74 -11.03
CA LEU A 145 1.71 4.29 -11.05
C LEU A 145 2.95 3.96 -11.90
N ASN A 146 3.07 4.53 -13.09
CA ASN A 146 4.21 4.32 -13.98
C ASN A 146 5.54 4.69 -13.30
N PHE A 147 5.57 5.77 -12.53
CA PHE A 147 6.74 6.15 -11.74
C PHE A 147 7.12 5.06 -10.74
N VAL A 148 6.14 4.55 -9.95
CA VAL A 148 6.37 3.46 -8.99
C VAL A 148 6.93 2.23 -9.70
N LEU A 149 6.28 1.78 -10.78
CA LEU A 149 6.70 0.62 -11.54
C LEU A 149 8.09 0.79 -12.17
N SER A 150 8.43 1.99 -12.63
CA SER A 150 9.77 2.31 -13.14
C SER A 150 10.84 2.19 -12.05
N ARG A 151 10.55 2.62 -10.80
CA ARG A 151 11.47 2.45 -9.67
C ARG A 151 11.67 0.99 -9.32
N LEU A 152 10.59 0.18 -9.31
CA LEU A 152 10.65 -1.26 -9.08
C LEU A 152 11.49 -1.97 -10.15
N ASN A 153 11.27 -1.67 -11.42
CA ASN A 153 12.06 -2.23 -12.52
C ASN A 153 13.57 -1.92 -12.37
N LYS A 154 13.91 -0.68 -11.97
CA LYS A 154 15.31 -0.27 -11.76
C LYS A 154 15.95 -0.94 -10.56
N SER A 155 15.18 -1.33 -9.56
CA SER A 155 15.68 -2.00 -8.34
C SER A 155 15.86 -3.50 -8.48
N GLY A 156 15.41 -4.11 -9.59
CA GLY A 156 15.48 -5.55 -9.84
C GLY A 156 14.36 -6.35 -9.16
N TYR A 157 13.41 -5.72 -8.50
CA TYR A 157 12.24 -6.40 -7.97
C TYR A 157 11.27 -6.79 -9.08
N CYS A 158 10.84 -8.05 -9.08
CA CYS A 158 9.66 -8.48 -9.83
C CYS A 158 8.39 -8.05 -9.10
N TYR A 159 7.33 -7.74 -9.83
CA TYR A 159 6.07 -7.33 -9.21
C TYR A 159 4.84 -7.81 -9.98
N SER A 160 3.73 -7.91 -9.27
CA SER A 160 2.38 -7.94 -9.83
C SER A 160 1.53 -6.87 -9.16
N PHE A 161 0.56 -6.32 -9.88
CA PHE A 161 -0.42 -5.42 -9.28
C PHE A 161 -1.82 -5.67 -9.85
N ASN A 162 -2.83 -5.44 -9.04
CA ASN A 162 -4.22 -5.54 -9.46
C ASN A 162 -5.12 -4.68 -8.55
N LEU A 163 -6.32 -4.40 -9.03
CA LEU A 163 -7.40 -3.82 -8.25
C LEU A 163 -8.21 -4.94 -7.60
N TYR A 164 -8.11 -5.06 -6.27
CA TYR A 164 -8.81 -6.07 -5.49
C TYR A 164 -10.01 -5.47 -4.76
N ASN A 165 -11.12 -6.19 -4.73
CA ASN A 165 -12.29 -5.83 -3.94
C ASN A 165 -12.39 -6.78 -2.74
N SER A 166 -12.41 -6.24 -1.52
CA SER A 166 -12.47 -7.05 -0.29
C SER A 166 -13.65 -8.02 -0.25
N ALA A 167 -14.77 -7.65 -0.88
CA ALA A 167 -15.94 -8.54 -0.95
C ALA A 167 -15.65 -9.86 -1.69
N ASN A 168 -14.74 -9.82 -2.68
CA ASN A 168 -14.31 -11.03 -3.41
C ASN A 168 -13.49 -12.00 -2.55
N TYR A 169 -13.14 -11.61 -1.32
CA TYR A 169 -12.36 -12.40 -0.36
C TYR A 169 -13.12 -12.67 0.94
N GLY A 170 -14.47 -12.56 0.90
CA GLY A 170 -15.34 -12.89 2.02
C GLY A 170 -15.48 -11.79 3.09
N THR A 171 -14.97 -10.59 2.86
CA THR A 171 -15.23 -9.45 3.74
C THR A 171 -16.61 -8.85 3.42
N PRO A 172 -17.47 -8.55 4.41
CA PRO A 172 -18.79 -7.97 4.18
C PRO A 172 -18.71 -6.46 3.87
N GLN A 173 -17.80 -6.07 3.00
CA GLN A 173 -17.57 -4.69 2.59
C GLN A 173 -17.07 -4.64 1.15
N ILE A 174 -17.71 -3.81 0.34
CA ILE A 174 -17.20 -3.43 -0.98
C ILE A 174 -16.11 -2.37 -0.75
N ARG A 175 -14.84 -2.79 -0.92
CA ARG A 175 -13.69 -1.91 -0.77
C ARG A 175 -12.64 -2.26 -1.82
N GLU A 176 -12.48 -1.40 -2.80
CA GLU A 176 -11.48 -1.55 -3.85
C GLU A 176 -10.14 -0.96 -3.44
N ARG A 177 -9.07 -1.74 -3.62
CA ARG A 177 -7.69 -1.33 -3.35
C ARG A 177 -6.75 -1.85 -4.42
N VAL A 178 -5.84 -1.01 -4.84
CA VAL A 178 -4.69 -1.42 -5.63
C VAL A 178 -3.70 -2.07 -4.68
N ILE A 179 -3.31 -3.28 -4.96
CA ILE A 179 -2.25 -3.99 -4.24
C ILE A 179 -1.12 -4.26 -5.23
N ILE A 180 0.07 -3.80 -4.89
CA ILE A 180 1.30 -4.12 -5.61
C ILE A 180 2.10 -5.06 -4.71
N ILE A 181 2.38 -6.26 -5.19
CA ILE A 181 3.19 -7.25 -4.48
C ILE A 181 4.53 -7.32 -5.20
N CYS A 182 5.61 -7.14 -4.47
CA CYS A 182 6.97 -7.13 -4.99
C CYS A 182 7.76 -8.31 -4.41
N SER A 183 8.57 -8.97 -5.26
CA SER A 183 9.47 -10.07 -4.90
C SER A 183 10.89 -9.75 -5.34
N ARG A 184 11.86 -9.95 -4.45
CA ARG A 184 13.27 -9.73 -4.72
C ARG A 184 13.90 -10.84 -5.58
N ASP A 185 13.48 -12.08 -5.39
CA ASP A 185 14.22 -13.26 -5.84
C ASP A 185 13.86 -13.71 -7.28
N GLY A 186 13.34 -12.81 -8.12
CA GLY A 186 13.14 -13.02 -9.56
C GLY A 186 11.80 -13.62 -9.96
N ASP A 187 11.05 -14.20 -9.03
CA ASP A 187 9.73 -14.76 -9.31
C ASP A 187 8.65 -13.69 -9.28
N LYS A 188 7.88 -13.57 -10.36
CA LYS A 188 6.74 -12.68 -10.41
C LYS A 188 5.64 -13.17 -9.44
N PRO A 189 5.24 -12.37 -8.44
CA PRO A 189 4.17 -12.77 -7.53
C PRO A 189 2.87 -13.08 -8.28
N PRO A 190 2.15 -14.16 -7.92
CA PRO A 190 0.89 -14.50 -8.57
C PRO A 190 -0.22 -13.49 -8.24
N TYR A 191 -1.23 -13.41 -9.10
CA TYR A 191 -2.47 -12.73 -8.76
C TYR A 191 -3.26 -13.58 -7.77
N LEU A 192 -3.88 -12.92 -6.79
CA LEU A 192 -4.71 -13.60 -5.81
C LEU A 192 -6.07 -13.95 -6.45
N PRO A 193 -6.45 -15.25 -6.56
CA PRO A 193 -7.75 -15.61 -7.07
C PRO A 193 -8.85 -15.21 -6.08
N PRO A 194 -10.03 -14.77 -6.54
CA PRO A 194 -11.15 -14.50 -5.67
C PRO A 194 -11.65 -15.79 -5.02
N THR A 195 -12.18 -15.68 -3.80
CA THR A 195 -12.80 -16.78 -3.06
C THR A 195 -14.32 -16.65 -2.99
N HIS A 196 -14.87 -15.50 -3.38
CA HIS A 196 -16.29 -15.17 -3.41
C HIS A 196 -16.63 -14.37 -4.67
N ALA A 197 -17.86 -14.45 -5.11
CA ALA A 197 -18.40 -13.68 -6.23
C ALA A 197 -19.72 -13.00 -5.83
N GLN A 198 -20.09 -11.91 -6.50
CA GLN A 198 -21.25 -11.10 -6.10
C GLN A 198 -22.55 -11.92 -6.05
N ASN A 199 -22.81 -12.72 -7.07
CA ASN A 199 -24.01 -13.56 -7.17
C ASN A 199 -23.70 -15.06 -7.13
N GLY A 200 -22.45 -15.44 -6.79
CA GLY A 200 -22.03 -16.85 -6.79
C GLY A 200 -21.61 -17.36 -8.18
N GLU A 201 -21.13 -16.45 -9.04
CA GLU A 201 -20.57 -16.82 -10.35
C GLU A 201 -19.30 -17.68 -10.18
N PHE A 202 -18.97 -18.46 -11.23
CA PHE A 202 -17.75 -19.31 -11.28
C PHE A 202 -17.69 -20.37 -10.16
N ASP A 203 -18.84 -20.87 -9.69
CA ASP A 203 -18.94 -21.82 -8.57
C ASP A 203 -18.36 -21.31 -7.24
N LEU A 204 -18.19 -20.00 -7.13
CA LEU A 204 -17.73 -19.36 -5.90
C LEU A 204 -18.91 -19.02 -4.96
N PRO A 205 -18.71 -19.06 -3.64
CA PRO A 205 -19.70 -18.57 -2.68
C PRO A 205 -20.09 -17.11 -2.98
N LYS A 206 -21.34 -16.74 -2.67
CA LYS A 206 -21.80 -15.35 -2.76
C LYS A 206 -21.02 -14.44 -1.79
N TRP A 207 -20.95 -13.15 -2.11
CA TRP A 207 -20.43 -12.17 -1.17
C TRP A 207 -21.15 -12.28 0.18
N ARG A 208 -20.37 -12.19 1.23
CA ARG A 208 -20.88 -12.19 2.60
C ARG A 208 -21.48 -10.82 2.95
N VAL A 209 -22.49 -10.84 3.82
CA VAL A 209 -23.15 -9.62 4.30
C VAL A 209 -22.86 -9.43 5.80
N ILE A 210 -23.04 -8.21 6.30
CA ILE A 210 -22.79 -7.89 7.73
C ILE A 210 -23.55 -8.84 8.66
N ARG A 211 -24.78 -9.21 8.29
CA ARG A 211 -25.60 -10.15 9.09
C ARG A 211 -24.89 -11.49 9.35
N ASP A 212 -24.04 -11.95 8.43
CA ASP A 212 -23.31 -13.22 8.59
C ASP A 212 -22.27 -13.18 9.73
N PHE A 213 -22.00 -12.00 10.28
CA PHE A 213 -20.99 -11.77 11.31
C PHE A 213 -21.55 -11.24 12.64
N ILE A 214 -22.76 -10.68 12.66
CA ILE A 214 -23.36 -10.03 13.84
C ILE A 214 -24.70 -10.63 14.27
N SER A 215 -25.16 -11.69 13.58
CA SER A 215 -26.39 -12.41 13.97
C SER A 215 -26.09 -13.34 15.12
N HIS A 216 -26.34 -12.88 16.34
CA HIS A 216 -26.51 -13.69 17.55
C HIS A 216 -27.63 -13.13 18.39
#